data_66707b1b5154ad17465746395e4146c8
#
_entry.id   66707b1b5154ad17465746395e4146c8
#
_cell.length_a   1.000
_cell.length_b   1.000
_cell.length_c   1.000
_cell.angle_alpha   90.00
_cell.angle_beta   90.00
_cell.angle_gamma   90.00
#
_symmetry.space_group_name_H-M   'P 1'
#
loop_
_entity.id
_entity.type
_entity.pdbx_description
1 polymer ?
#
loop_
_entity_poly.entity_id
_entity_poly.type
_entity_poly.pdbx_seq_one_letter_code
_entity_poly.pdbx_strand_id
1 'polypeptide(L)' 'MAIPKDPYMLVSYVNTQLRDFYSSLDDLCKDLELEKKELEEKLGAADFRYSLEKNQFIGFGDGFK' A
#
# COMPACT_ATOMS: atom_id res chain seq x y z
N MET A 1 -3.82 1.02 -16.65
CA MET A 1 -4.34 1.88 -15.59
C MET A 1 -3.22 2.66 -14.95
N ALA A 2 -3.44 3.92 -14.70
CA ALA A 2 -2.41 4.77 -14.11
C ALA A 2 -2.39 4.59 -12.59
N ILE A 3 -1.20 4.35 -12.06
CA ILE A 3 -1.00 4.22 -10.63
C ILE A 3 -0.38 5.52 -10.13
N PRO A 4 -0.89 6.09 -9.04
CA PRO A 4 -0.30 7.33 -8.52
C PRO A 4 1.17 7.14 -8.17
N LYS A 5 1.96 8.16 -8.46
CA LYS A 5 3.39 8.12 -8.15
C LYS A 5 3.68 8.73 -6.79
N ASP A 6 2.82 9.65 -6.36
CA ASP A 6 2.95 10.27 -5.05
C ASP A 6 2.66 9.22 -3.99
N PRO A 7 3.56 8.98 -3.04
CA PRO A 7 3.35 7.94 -2.04
C PRO A 7 2.09 8.12 -1.22
N TYR A 8 1.68 9.35 -0.95
CA TYR A 8 0.47 9.57 -0.18
C TYR A 8 -0.78 9.23 -1.00
N MET A 9 -0.78 9.56 -2.26
CA MET A 9 -1.88 9.19 -3.13
C MET A 9 -1.84 7.70 -3.43
N LEU A 10 -0.64 7.14 -3.55
CA LEU A 10 -0.49 5.72 -3.80
C LEU A 10 -1.02 4.89 -2.64
N VAL A 11 -0.71 5.28 -1.40
CA VAL A 11 -1.18 4.53 -0.25
C VAL A 11 -2.70 4.59 -0.14
N SER A 12 -3.27 5.73 -0.46
CA SER A 12 -4.72 5.87 -0.45
C SER A 12 -5.37 4.97 -1.49
N TYR A 13 -4.80 4.95 -2.69
CA TYR A 13 -5.28 4.09 -3.77
C TYR A 13 -5.20 2.62 -3.37
N VAL A 14 -4.03 2.21 -2.88
CA VAL A 14 -3.80 0.82 -2.52
C VAL A 14 -4.73 0.40 -1.38
N ASN A 15 -4.88 1.24 -0.36
CA ASN A 15 -5.74 0.89 0.77
C ASN A 15 -7.19 0.76 0.34
N THR A 16 -7.64 1.60 -0.56
CA THR A 16 -9.00 1.49 -1.08
C THR A 16 -9.19 0.16 -1.81
N GLN A 17 -8.22 -0.24 -2.60
CA GLN A 17 -8.30 -1.50 -3.31
C GLN A 17 -8.29 -2.68 -2.35
N LEU A 18 -7.43 -2.62 -1.34
CA LEU A 18 -7.38 -3.68 -0.33
C LEU A 18 -8.69 -3.80 0.43
N ARG A 19 -9.29 -2.66 0.73
CA ARG A 19 -10.53 -2.67 1.48
C ARG A 19 -11.69 -3.25 0.67
N ASP A 20 -11.76 -2.89 -0.61
CA ASP A 20 -12.93 -3.20 -1.40
C ASP A 20 -12.81 -4.44 -2.29
N PHE A 21 -11.59 -4.77 -2.74
CA PHE A 21 -11.45 -5.79 -3.78
C PHE A 21 -10.48 -6.91 -3.47
N TYR A 22 -9.51 -6.70 -2.62
CA TYR A 22 -8.46 -7.70 -2.38
C TYR A 22 -8.35 -8.02 -0.91
N SER A 23 -8.17 -9.30 -0.61
CA SER A 23 -8.07 -9.74 0.78
C SER A 23 -6.64 -9.70 1.29
N SER A 24 -5.65 -9.43 0.43
CA SER A 24 -4.26 -9.35 0.85
C SER A 24 -3.47 -8.52 -0.15
N LEU A 25 -2.30 -8.09 0.28
CA LEU A 25 -1.41 -7.34 -0.60
C LEU A 25 -0.92 -8.21 -1.75
N ASP A 26 -0.69 -9.49 -1.47
CA ASP A 26 -0.27 -10.42 -2.52
C ASP A 26 -1.32 -10.51 -3.62
N ASP A 27 -2.57 -10.60 -3.24
CA ASP A 27 -3.66 -10.66 -4.20
C ASP A 27 -3.72 -9.40 -5.05
N LEU A 28 -3.57 -8.25 -4.41
CA LEU A 28 -3.60 -6.98 -5.11
C LEU A 28 -2.46 -6.90 -6.13
N CYS A 29 -1.27 -7.23 -5.70
CA CYS A 29 -0.11 -7.11 -6.57
C CYS A 29 -0.19 -8.09 -7.73
N LYS A 30 -0.70 -9.27 -7.49
CA LYS A 30 -0.84 -10.27 -8.53
C LYS A 30 -1.83 -9.83 -9.60
N ASP A 31 -2.97 -9.32 -9.17
CA ASP A 31 -4.02 -8.92 -10.10
C ASP A 31 -3.65 -7.66 -10.88
N LEU A 32 -3.02 -6.71 -10.23
CA LEU A 32 -2.62 -5.46 -10.87
C LEU A 32 -1.24 -5.55 -11.52
N GLU A 33 -0.61 -6.70 -11.42
CA GLU A 33 0.73 -6.92 -11.98
C GLU A 33 1.75 -5.94 -11.44
N LEU A 34 1.72 -5.75 -10.13
CA LEU A 34 2.66 -4.88 -9.45
C LEU A 34 3.69 -5.70 -8.70
N GLU A 35 4.89 -5.15 -8.57
CA GLU A 35 5.94 -5.76 -7.76
C GLU A 35 5.69 -5.40 -6.31
N LYS A 36 5.42 -6.40 -5.50
CA LYS A 36 5.16 -6.18 -4.08
C LYS A 36 6.34 -5.46 -3.41
N LYS A 37 7.54 -5.92 -3.71
CA LYS A 37 8.73 -5.33 -3.12
C LYS A 37 8.88 -3.87 -3.51
N GLU A 38 8.64 -3.56 -4.76
CA GLU A 38 8.74 -2.20 -5.25
C GLU A 38 7.71 -1.30 -4.59
N LEU A 39 6.50 -1.82 -4.45
CA LEU A 39 5.42 -1.08 -3.81
C LEU A 39 5.75 -0.79 -2.36
N GLU A 40 6.25 -1.80 -1.66
CA GLU A 40 6.63 -1.63 -0.26
C GLU A 40 7.77 -0.63 -0.10
N GLU A 41 8.70 -0.62 -1.04
CA GLU A 41 9.81 0.33 -0.98
C GLU A 41 9.32 1.76 -1.18
N LYS A 42 8.43 1.95 -2.14
CA LYS A 42 7.90 3.28 -2.39
C LYS A 42 7.12 3.82 -1.21
N LEU A 43 6.29 3.00 -0.64
CA LEU A 43 5.48 3.43 0.50
C LEU A 43 6.31 3.50 1.77
N GLY A 44 7.32 2.66 1.90
CA GLY A 44 8.22 2.72 3.03
C GLY A 44 9.01 4.02 3.07
N ALA A 45 9.31 4.59 1.90
CA ALA A 45 10.02 5.86 1.84
C ALA A 45 9.20 6.98 2.45
N ALA A 46 7.88 6.82 2.54
CA ALA A 46 7.00 7.79 3.15
C ALA A 46 6.50 7.32 4.51
N ASP A 47 7.19 6.35 5.09
CA ASP A 47 6.90 5.81 6.43
C ASP A 47 5.56 5.09 6.51
N PHE A 48 5.19 4.40 5.44
CA PHE A 48 4.02 3.54 5.45
C PHE A 48 4.47 2.09 5.45
N ARG A 49 3.75 1.26 6.16
CA ARG A 49 4.05 -0.16 6.26
C ARG A 49 2.76 -0.96 6.19
N TYR A 50 2.81 -2.08 5.46
CA TYR A 50 1.65 -2.94 5.34
C TYR A 50 1.39 -3.70 6.63
N SER A 51 0.14 -3.67 7.07
CA SER A 51 -0.29 -4.42 8.25
C SER A 51 -1.12 -5.61 7.78
N LEU A 52 -0.61 -6.82 8.03
CA LEU A 52 -1.34 -8.04 7.70
C LEU A 52 -2.64 -8.12 8.48
N GLU A 53 -2.58 -7.68 9.71
CA GLU A 53 -3.72 -7.75 10.60
C GLU A 53 -4.89 -6.92 10.11
N LYS A 54 -4.58 -5.73 9.60
CA LYS A 54 -5.61 -4.81 9.14
C LYS A 54 -5.80 -4.82 7.64
N ASN A 55 -4.94 -5.52 6.93
CA ASN A 55 -4.95 -5.59 5.47
C ASN A 55 -4.92 -4.19 4.85
N GLN A 56 -4.00 -3.37 5.35
CA GLN A 56 -3.84 -2.03 4.82
C GLN A 56 -2.48 -1.49 5.20
N PHE A 57 -2.04 -0.45 4.50
CA PHE A 57 -0.83 0.26 4.86
C PHE A 57 -1.14 1.28 5.93
N ILE A 58 -0.29 1.38 6.91
CA ILE A 58 -0.45 2.35 8.00
C ILE A 58 0.81 3.17 8.13
N GLY A 59 0.65 4.42 8.53
CA GLY A 59 1.79 5.28 8.80
C GLY A 59 2.38 4.94 10.16
N PHE A 60 3.71 4.94 10.24
CA PHE A 60 4.34 4.65 11.52
C PHE A 60 5.51 5.56 11.79
N GLY A 61 5.71 6.51 11.11
CA GLY A 61 6.76 7.44 11.36
C GLY A 61 6.54 8.18 12.64
N ASP A 62 6.89 8.57 13.05
CA ASP A 62 6.53 9.23 13.95
C ASP A 62 5.69 10.06 14.21
N GLY A 63 5.53 10.21 14.01
CA GLY A 63 4.79 10.88 14.21
C GLY A 63 3.76 10.99 14.89
N PHE A 64 3.53 10.54 15.10
CA PHE A 64 2.56 10.57 15.64
C PHE A 64 2.56 10.34 16.74
N LYS A 65 3.11 10.47 16.90
CA LYS A 65 3.11 10.39 17.89
C LYS A 65 2.57 10.73 18.46
#